data_b95908fc2865f03ea075d4f3ab42da2d
#
_entry.id   b95908fc2865f03ea075d4f3ab42da2d
#
_cell.length_a   1.000
_cell.length_b   1.000
_cell.length_c   1.000
_cell.angle_alpha   90.00
_cell.angle_beta   90.00
_cell.angle_gamma   90.00
#
_symmetry.space_group_name_H-M   'P 1'
#
loop_
_entity.id
_entity.type
_entity.pdbx_description
1 polymer ?
#
loop_
_entity_poly.entity_id
_entity_poly.type
_entity_poly.pdbx_seq_one_letter_code
_entity_poly.pdbx_strand_id
1 'polypeptide(L)'
;MGDTLYYQQWAAAGHYAVLDRKPCRFEKRDEVVCPVTVRDDLIPALGLGMHVTDQFHFAFKAGRIVKVWNSSDDPPEFHQAMEWLRRERPSIFSGPCRGIWEGGPTPRECVRAVIDGFRDFTAQR
;
A
#
# COMPACT_ATOMS: atom_id res chain seq x y z
N MET A 1 4.29 1.97 -15.68
CA MET A 1 3.08 1.18 -15.38
C MET A 1 3.29 0.15 -14.28
N GLY A 2 4.53 -0.14 -13.90
CA GLY A 2 4.84 -1.10 -12.84
C GLY A 2 4.17 -0.80 -11.50
N ASP A 3 4.13 0.47 -11.11
CA ASP A 3 3.53 0.87 -9.84
C ASP A 3 2.03 0.58 -9.80
N THR A 4 1.31 0.79 -10.90
CA THR A 4 -0.12 0.50 -11.00
C THR A 4 -0.39 -1.00 -10.81
N LEU A 5 0.40 -1.85 -11.47
CA LEU A 5 0.28 -3.31 -11.33
C LEU A 5 0.62 -3.76 -9.92
N TYR A 6 1.61 -3.14 -9.30
CA TYR A 6 2.00 -3.41 -7.92
C TYR A 6 0.83 -3.17 -6.95
N TYR A 7 0.16 -2.02 -7.06
CA TYR A 7 -0.93 -1.66 -6.15
C TYR A 7 -2.23 -2.43 -6.38
N GLN A 8 -2.43 -2.93 -7.59
CA GLN A 8 -3.68 -3.60 -7.96
C GLN A 8 -4.01 -4.79 -7.08
N GLN A 9 -3.04 -5.65 -6.83
CA GLN A 9 -3.23 -6.83 -6.00
C GLN A 9 -3.29 -6.50 -4.50
N TRP A 10 -2.57 -5.47 -4.08
CA TRP A 10 -2.70 -4.97 -2.71
C TRP A 10 -4.13 -4.53 -2.42
N ALA A 11 -4.74 -3.82 -3.36
CA ALA A 11 -6.13 -3.39 -3.23
C ALA A 11 -7.09 -4.59 -3.22
N ALA A 12 -6.93 -5.50 -4.17
CA ALA A 12 -7.84 -6.65 -4.30
C ALA A 12 -7.72 -7.63 -3.13
N ALA A 13 -6.50 -8.06 -2.81
CA ALA A 13 -6.28 -9.07 -1.78
C ALA A 13 -6.35 -8.52 -0.36
N GLY A 14 -6.10 -7.22 -0.18
CA GLY A 14 -6.19 -6.54 1.11
C GLY A 14 -7.56 -5.95 1.40
N HIS A 15 -8.55 -6.18 0.54
CA HIS A 15 -9.92 -5.64 0.68
C HIS A 15 -9.95 -4.13 0.84
N TYR A 16 -9.18 -3.43 -0.01
CA TYR A 16 -9.09 -1.99 -0.04
C TYR A 16 -10.45 -1.38 -0.38
N ALA A 17 -10.90 -0.45 0.44
CA ALA A 17 -12.17 0.25 0.22
C ALA A 17 -11.98 1.75 0.42
N VAL A 18 -12.50 2.53 -0.52
CA VAL A 18 -12.51 4.00 -0.41
C VAL A 18 -13.70 4.41 0.46
N LEU A 19 -13.41 5.10 1.55
CA LEU A 19 -14.43 5.60 2.49
C LEU A 19 -14.81 7.04 2.20
N ASP A 20 -13.86 7.85 1.76
CA ASP A 20 -14.08 9.26 1.47
C ASP A 20 -13.09 9.75 0.43
N ARG A 21 -13.52 10.73 -0.36
CA ARG A 21 -12.69 11.38 -1.38
C ARG A 21 -12.76 12.88 -1.18
N LYS A 22 -11.61 13.52 -1.19
CA LYS A 22 -11.53 14.97 -1.21
C LYS A 22 -11.21 15.45 -2.62
N PRO A 23 -11.51 16.72 -2.95
CA PRO A 23 -11.16 17.25 -4.26
C PRO A 23 -9.68 17.13 -4.55
N CYS A 24 -9.35 16.79 -5.79
CA CYS A 24 -7.96 16.80 -6.25
C CYS A 24 -7.46 18.24 -6.29
N ARG A 25 -6.16 18.43 -6.10
CA ARG A 25 -5.53 19.75 -6.15
C ARG A 25 -4.27 19.69 -7.01
N PHE A 26 -3.90 20.82 -7.57
CA PHE A 26 -2.61 20.96 -8.23
C PHE A 26 -1.51 21.13 -7.17
N GLU A 27 -0.50 20.23 -7.19
CA GLU A 27 0.72 20.36 -6.39
C GLU A 27 1.72 21.23 -7.12
N LYS A 28 1.86 20.98 -8.41
CA LYS A 28 2.69 21.69 -9.35
C LYS A 28 1.90 21.86 -10.64
N ARG A 29 2.47 22.58 -11.61
CA ARG A 29 1.83 22.88 -12.87
C ARG A 29 1.27 21.62 -13.58
N ASP A 30 2.08 20.56 -13.63
CA ASP A 30 1.74 19.32 -14.34
C ASP A 30 1.53 18.13 -13.39
N GLU A 31 1.21 18.40 -12.13
CA GLU A 31 1.04 17.36 -11.12
C GLU A 31 -0.22 17.61 -10.28
N VAL A 32 -1.08 16.62 -10.23
CA VAL A 32 -2.32 16.64 -9.47
C VAL A 32 -2.26 15.60 -8.35
N VAL A 33 -2.77 15.96 -7.18
CA VAL A 33 -2.83 15.07 -6.02
C VAL A 33 -4.29 14.88 -5.62
N CYS A 34 -4.70 13.64 -5.47
CA CYS A 34 -6.06 13.26 -5.11
C CYS A 34 -6.06 12.49 -3.79
N PRO A 35 -6.49 13.11 -2.67
CA PRO A 35 -6.56 12.41 -1.38
C PRO A 35 -7.77 11.49 -1.32
N VAL A 36 -7.57 10.28 -0.80
CA VAL A 36 -8.65 9.35 -0.51
C VAL A 36 -8.44 8.74 0.87
N THR A 37 -9.49 8.73 1.68
CA THR A 37 -9.47 8.02 2.95
C THR A 37 -9.94 6.59 2.70
N VAL A 38 -9.18 5.64 3.19
CA VAL A 38 -9.37 4.23 2.83
C VAL A 38 -9.28 3.32 4.06
N ARG A 39 -9.80 2.13 3.90
CA ARG A 39 -9.57 1.02 4.82
C ARG A 39 -9.09 -0.19 4.03
N ASP A 40 -8.34 -1.04 4.69
CA ASP A 40 -7.91 -2.34 4.17
C ASP A 40 -7.71 -3.30 5.33
N ASP A 41 -7.22 -4.51 5.05
CA ASP A 41 -6.97 -5.50 6.09
C ASP A 41 -5.65 -5.31 6.83
N LEU A 42 -4.74 -4.45 6.34
CA LEU A 42 -3.41 -4.24 6.92
C LEU A 42 -3.49 -3.51 8.27
N ILE A 43 -4.27 -2.43 8.33
CA ILE A 43 -4.38 -1.63 9.54
C ILE A 43 -5.07 -2.39 10.68
N PRO A 44 -6.21 -3.07 10.45
CA PRO A 44 -6.81 -3.90 11.49
C PRO A 44 -5.90 -5.05 11.95
N ALA A 45 -5.10 -5.61 11.05
CA ALA A 45 -4.13 -6.64 11.41
C ALA A 45 -3.09 -6.15 12.42
N LEU A 46 -2.83 -4.85 12.45
CA LEU A 46 -1.98 -4.19 13.45
C LEU A 46 -2.70 -3.88 14.77
N GLY A 47 -3.97 -4.26 14.89
CA GLY A 47 -4.79 -3.95 16.06
C GLY A 47 -5.22 -2.50 16.15
N LEU A 48 -5.17 -1.76 15.04
CA LEU A 48 -5.49 -0.35 14.97
C LEU A 48 -6.86 -0.14 14.35
N GLY A 49 -7.61 0.85 14.89
CA GLY A 49 -8.94 1.20 14.39
C GLY A 49 -8.97 2.45 13.51
N MET A 50 -7.82 3.03 13.22
CA MET A 50 -7.75 4.23 12.40
C MET A 50 -7.86 3.91 10.91
N HIS A 51 -8.24 4.92 10.15
CA HIS A 51 -8.19 4.87 8.68
C HIS A 51 -6.97 5.64 8.21
N VAL A 52 -6.46 5.29 7.03
CA VAL A 52 -5.33 5.98 6.41
C VAL A 52 -5.81 6.83 5.24
N THR A 53 -5.06 7.88 4.93
CA THR A 53 -5.30 8.72 3.78
C THR A 53 -4.20 8.49 2.76
N ASP A 54 -4.58 7.98 1.60
CA ASP A 54 -3.68 7.84 0.47
C ASP A 54 -3.72 9.10 -0.37
N GLN A 55 -2.54 9.55 -0.79
CA GLN A 55 -2.38 10.66 -1.72
C GLN A 55 -1.98 10.07 -3.06
N PHE A 56 -2.90 10.05 -4.02
CA PHE A 56 -2.59 9.60 -5.37
C PHE A 56 -2.08 10.79 -6.18
N HIS A 57 -0.85 10.66 -6.67
CA HIS A 57 -0.18 11.68 -7.45
C HIS A 57 -0.22 11.30 -8.93
N PHE A 58 -0.58 12.26 -9.76
CA PHE A 58 -0.66 12.09 -11.21
C PHE A 58 0.18 13.16 -11.87
N ALA A 59 1.19 12.75 -12.63
CA ALA A 59 1.96 13.67 -13.46
C ALA A 59 1.46 13.61 -14.88
N PHE A 60 1.34 14.78 -15.51
CA PHE A 60 0.83 14.93 -16.86
C PHE A 60 1.88 15.47 -17.80
N LYS A 61 1.81 15.04 -19.05
CA LYS A 61 2.59 15.59 -20.15
C LYS A 61 1.73 15.57 -21.41
N ALA A 62 1.59 16.74 -22.05
CA ALA A 62 0.76 16.90 -23.25
C ALA A 62 -0.68 16.37 -23.06
N GLY A 63 -1.28 16.66 -21.89
CA GLY A 63 -2.64 16.27 -21.57
C GLY A 63 -2.84 14.80 -21.23
N ARG A 64 -1.76 14.06 -21.05
CA ARG A 64 -1.82 12.63 -20.72
C ARG A 64 -1.12 12.34 -19.40
N ILE A 65 -1.64 11.36 -18.65
CA ILE A 65 -1.00 10.88 -17.44
C ILE A 65 0.22 10.05 -17.84
N VAL A 66 1.41 10.46 -17.37
CA VAL A 66 2.67 9.79 -17.66
C VAL A 66 3.26 9.09 -16.44
N LYS A 67 2.77 9.41 -15.24
CA LYS A 67 3.23 8.79 -14.00
C LYS A 67 2.13 8.83 -12.96
N VAL A 68 2.00 7.74 -12.20
CA VAL A 68 1.12 7.64 -11.03
C VAL A 68 1.93 7.08 -9.88
N TRP A 69 1.85 7.71 -8.71
CA TRP A 69 2.45 7.16 -7.50
C TRP A 69 1.59 7.50 -6.30
N ASN A 70 1.84 6.83 -5.19
CA ASN A 70 1.07 6.96 -3.98
C ASN A 70 1.98 7.32 -2.81
N SER A 71 1.51 8.20 -1.95
CA SER A 71 2.06 8.40 -0.61
C SER A 71 0.94 8.22 0.40
N SER A 72 1.28 7.74 1.59
CA SER A 72 0.29 7.40 2.61
C SER A 72 0.75 7.90 3.98
N ASP A 73 -0.21 8.19 4.85
CA ASP A 73 0.04 8.52 6.25
C ASP A 73 0.02 7.27 7.15
N ASP A 74 0.59 6.18 6.67
CA ASP A 74 0.67 4.94 7.42
C ASP A 74 1.23 5.16 8.83
N PRO A 75 0.63 4.53 9.86
CA PRO A 75 1.12 4.68 11.22
C PRO A 75 2.51 4.05 11.41
N PRO A 76 3.28 4.49 12.43
CA PRO A 76 4.62 3.92 12.68
C PRO A 76 4.61 2.40 12.83
N GLU A 77 3.54 1.83 13.35
CA GLU A 77 3.38 0.38 13.53
C GLU A 77 3.46 -0.38 12.22
N PHE A 78 3.03 0.24 11.12
CA PHE A 78 3.12 -0.35 9.79
C PHE A 78 4.58 -0.61 9.42
N HIS A 79 5.43 0.38 9.58
CA HIS A 79 6.86 0.27 9.27
C HIS A 79 7.57 -0.68 10.24
N GLN A 80 7.21 -0.64 11.51
CA GLN A 80 7.75 -1.54 12.53
C GLN A 80 7.40 -3.00 12.20
N ALA A 81 6.16 -3.26 11.78
CA ALA A 81 5.73 -4.60 11.40
C ALA A 81 6.46 -5.08 10.15
N MET A 82 6.63 -4.23 9.14
CA MET A 82 7.38 -4.60 7.93
C MET A 82 8.83 -4.96 8.24
N GLU A 83 9.50 -4.20 9.09
CA GLU A 83 10.86 -4.49 9.52
C GLU A 83 10.94 -5.80 10.32
N TRP A 84 9.98 -6.01 11.21
CA TRP A 84 9.87 -7.25 11.98
C TRP A 84 9.70 -8.46 11.06
N LEU A 85 8.84 -8.35 10.02
CA LEU A 85 8.67 -9.42 9.04
C LEU A 85 9.97 -9.74 8.31
N ARG A 86 10.69 -8.72 7.87
CA ARG A 86 11.97 -8.92 7.17
C ARG A 86 12.97 -9.68 8.04
N ARG A 87 12.98 -9.41 9.33
CA ARG A 87 13.90 -10.03 10.28
C ARG A 87 13.43 -11.40 10.75
N GLU A 88 12.15 -11.53 11.11
CA GLU A 88 11.63 -12.73 11.77
C GLU A 88 10.89 -13.68 10.81
N ARG A 89 10.50 -13.20 9.66
CA ARG A 89 9.78 -13.98 8.64
C ARG A 89 10.37 -13.78 7.24
N PRO A 90 11.68 -13.97 7.08
CA PRO A 90 12.34 -13.72 5.79
C PRO A 90 11.80 -14.61 4.67
N SER A 91 11.22 -15.76 4.99
CA SER A 91 10.61 -16.66 4.00
C SER A 91 9.42 -16.04 3.25
N ILE A 92 8.78 -15.01 3.82
CA ILE A 92 7.73 -14.28 3.10
C ILE A 92 8.31 -13.62 1.86
N PHE A 93 9.49 -13.01 2.00
CA PHE A 93 10.15 -12.24 0.92
C PHE A 93 10.94 -13.12 -0.05
N SER A 94 11.38 -14.28 0.36
CA SER A 94 12.00 -15.27 -0.53
C SER A 94 10.99 -16.25 -1.16
N GLY A 95 9.77 -16.27 -0.65
CA GLY A 95 8.67 -17.12 -1.10
C GLY A 95 7.55 -16.31 -1.76
N PRO A 96 6.40 -16.12 -1.08
CA PRO A 96 5.23 -15.49 -1.70
C PRO A 96 5.48 -14.09 -2.25
N CYS A 97 6.34 -13.31 -1.60
CA CYS A 97 6.67 -11.95 -2.00
C CYS A 97 7.95 -11.85 -2.82
N ARG A 98 8.44 -12.96 -3.35
CA ARG A 98 9.65 -12.97 -4.16
C ARG A 98 9.48 -12.08 -5.38
N GLY A 99 10.41 -11.17 -5.57
CA GLY A 99 10.46 -10.31 -6.76
C GLY A 99 9.47 -9.15 -6.78
N ILE A 100 8.77 -8.85 -5.68
CA ILE A 100 7.78 -7.76 -5.66
C ILE A 100 8.39 -6.38 -5.94
N TRP A 101 9.68 -6.20 -5.66
CA TRP A 101 10.39 -4.95 -5.89
C TRP A 101 10.92 -4.80 -7.33
N GLU A 102 10.77 -5.84 -8.14
CA GLU A 102 11.27 -5.88 -9.51
C GLU A 102 10.25 -5.37 -10.53
N GLY A 103 9.09 -4.92 -10.04
CA GLY A 103 7.99 -4.46 -10.88
C GLY A 103 7.02 -5.59 -11.24
N GLY A 104 5.92 -5.22 -11.90
CA GLY A 104 4.86 -6.15 -12.23
C GLY A 104 3.83 -6.31 -11.11
N PRO A 105 2.86 -7.21 -11.28
CA PRO A 105 1.81 -7.39 -10.27
C PRO A 105 2.34 -8.10 -9.03
N THR A 106 1.84 -7.67 -7.86
CA THR A 106 2.13 -8.35 -6.61
C THR A 106 1.24 -9.60 -6.51
N PRO A 107 1.80 -10.78 -6.24
CA PRO A 107 0.97 -11.97 -6.08
C PRO A 107 0.00 -11.85 -4.90
N ARG A 108 -1.19 -12.39 -5.06
CA ARG A 108 -2.20 -12.42 -3.99
C ARG A 108 -1.66 -13.08 -2.71
N GLU A 109 -0.92 -14.17 -2.87
CA GLU A 109 -0.30 -14.90 -1.76
C GLU A 109 0.66 -14.03 -0.97
N CYS A 110 1.36 -13.11 -1.65
CA CYS A 110 2.23 -12.15 -0.99
C CYS A 110 1.44 -11.24 -0.05
N VAL A 111 0.38 -10.63 -0.56
CA VAL A 111 -0.44 -9.71 0.23
C VAL A 111 -1.03 -10.42 1.44
N ARG A 112 -1.56 -11.63 1.24
CA ARG A 112 -2.13 -12.43 2.34
C ARG A 112 -1.06 -12.80 3.37
N ALA A 113 0.12 -13.18 2.93
CA ALA A 113 1.23 -13.51 3.84
C ALA A 113 1.66 -12.31 4.69
N VAL A 114 1.69 -11.12 4.10
CA VAL A 114 2.02 -9.89 4.85
C VAL A 114 0.92 -9.56 5.87
N ILE A 115 -0.34 -9.68 5.50
CA ILE A 115 -1.47 -9.46 6.43
C ILE A 115 -1.40 -10.43 7.61
N ASP A 116 -1.18 -11.72 7.34
CA ASP A 116 -1.05 -12.72 8.39
C ASP A 116 0.18 -12.45 9.27
N GLY A 117 1.28 -12.04 8.65
CA GLY A 117 2.48 -11.64 9.37
C GLY A 117 2.26 -10.42 10.27
N PHE A 118 1.45 -9.46 9.84
CA PHE A 118 1.07 -8.32 10.69
C PHE A 118 0.28 -8.76 11.91
N ARG A 119 -0.61 -9.73 11.75
CA ARG A 119 -1.32 -10.33 12.89
C ARG A 119 -0.36 -10.99 13.87
N ASP A 120 0.63 -11.72 13.37
CA ASP A 120 1.65 -12.37 14.20
C ASP A 120 2.48 -11.33 14.95
N PHE A 121 2.89 -10.25 14.27
CA PHE A 121 3.58 -9.13 14.90
C PHE A 121 2.76 -8.53 16.04
N THR A 122 1.48 -8.29 15.81
CA THR A 122 0.58 -7.71 16.80
C THR A 122 0.42 -8.64 18.00
N ALA A 123 0.34 -9.94 17.77
CA ALA A 123 0.15 -10.94 18.83
C ALA A 123 1.37 -11.03 19.78
N GLN A 124 2.54 -10.56 19.35
CA GLN A 124 3.77 -10.59 20.16
C GLN A 124 3.99 -9.31 20.96
N ARG A 125 3.16 -8.33 20.79
CA ARG A 125 3.30 -7.03 21.48
C ARG A 125 2.55 -6.99 22.79
#